data_b3d678d85da125a309980b16a01d46a1
#
_entry.id   b3d678d85da125a309980b16a01d46a1
#
_cell.length_a   1.000
_cell.length_b   1.000
_cell.length_c   1.000
_cell.angle_alpha   90.00
_cell.angle_beta   90.00
_cell.angle_gamma   90.00
#
_symmetry.space_group_name_H-M   'P 1'
#
loop_
_entity.id
_entity.type
_entity.pdbx_description
1 polymer ?
#
loop_
_entity_poly.entity_id
_entity_poly.type
_entity_poly.pdbx_seq_one_letter_code
_entity_poly.pdbx_strand_id
1 'polypeptide(L)'
;MKVTQNKADLKIKGVKLLCMDKDYHYYEDGCLLVSNGKIIGTGHNNDFTHIEADRVIDGYNKLCMPGLVNTHTHAGMSIYRGVADDLPLMTWLNQHIWPL
;
A
#
# COMPACT_ATOMS: atom_id res chain seq x y z
N MET A 1 -2.48 19.28 1.87
CA MET A 1 -1.07 19.36 2.33
C MET A 1 -0.34 20.39 1.49
N LYS A 2 0.35 21.32 2.15
CA LYS A 2 1.06 22.39 1.46
C LYS A 2 2.48 21.94 1.12
N VAL A 3 2.85 21.99 -0.16
CA VAL A 3 4.17 21.59 -0.65
C VAL A 3 4.97 22.86 -0.97
N THR A 4 6.15 23.00 -0.36
CA THR A 4 7.01 24.17 -0.52
C THR A 4 8.11 23.97 -1.58
N GLN A 5 8.38 22.74 -1.99
CA GLN A 5 9.38 22.43 -3.01
C GLN A 5 8.74 22.32 -4.40
N ASN A 6 9.52 22.68 -5.43
CA ASN A 6 9.08 22.60 -6.82
C ASN A 6 9.42 21.28 -7.49
N LYS A 7 10.14 20.40 -6.81
CA LYS A 7 10.59 19.11 -7.33
C LYS A 7 10.46 18.03 -6.28
N ALA A 8 10.01 16.86 -6.72
CA ALA A 8 9.94 15.63 -5.94
C ALA A 8 10.81 14.54 -6.55
N ASP A 9 11.06 13.47 -5.81
CA ASP A 9 11.74 12.29 -6.34
C ASP A 9 10.76 11.46 -7.20
N LEU A 10 9.53 11.34 -6.72
CA LEU A 10 8.47 10.58 -7.38
C LEU A 10 7.15 11.36 -7.35
N LYS A 11 6.47 11.37 -8.47
CA LYS A 11 5.11 11.89 -8.62
C LYS A 11 4.21 10.82 -9.22
N ILE A 12 3.13 10.49 -8.53
CA ILE A 12 2.05 9.67 -9.07
C ILE A 12 0.91 10.61 -9.40
N LYS A 13 0.56 10.74 -10.68
CA LYS A 13 -0.43 11.71 -11.15
C LYS A 13 -1.66 11.05 -11.73
N GLY A 14 -2.80 11.73 -11.64
CA GLY A 14 -4.04 11.28 -12.26
C GLY A 14 -4.57 9.96 -11.71
N VAL A 15 -4.30 9.68 -10.44
CA VAL A 15 -4.62 8.42 -9.78
C VAL A 15 -5.86 8.58 -8.89
N LYS A 16 -6.67 7.55 -8.76
CA LYS A 16 -7.66 7.47 -7.69
C LYS A 16 -6.91 7.30 -6.37
N LEU A 17 -6.94 8.32 -5.53
CA LEU A 17 -6.12 8.37 -4.33
C LEU A 17 -6.98 8.24 -3.08
N LEU A 18 -6.77 7.16 -2.35
CA LEU A 18 -7.42 6.87 -1.08
C LEU A 18 -6.41 7.05 0.05
N CYS A 19 -6.53 8.15 0.81
CA CYS A 19 -5.51 8.53 1.79
C CYS A 19 -5.56 7.71 3.08
N MET A 20 -6.74 7.20 3.46
CA MET A 20 -6.96 6.49 4.72
C MET A 20 -6.49 7.27 5.95
N ASP A 21 -6.55 8.60 5.87
CA ASP A 21 -6.33 9.49 6.99
C ASP A 21 -7.59 9.58 7.88
N LYS A 22 -7.50 10.32 8.99
CA LYS A 22 -8.63 10.46 9.93
C LYS A 22 -9.89 11.06 9.30
N ASP A 23 -9.75 11.82 8.22
CA ASP A 23 -10.86 12.47 7.50
C ASP A 23 -11.29 11.69 6.25
N TYR A 24 -10.67 10.53 5.98
CA TYR A 24 -10.97 9.65 4.85
C TYR A 24 -10.95 10.38 3.50
N HIS A 25 -9.94 11.22 3.28
CA HIS A 25 -9.79 11.93 2.01
C HIS A 25 -9.70 10.95 0.84
N TYR A 26 -10.47 11.24 -0.19
CA TYR A 26 -10.46 10.53 -1.47
C TYR A 26 -10.41 11.53 -2.62
N TYR A 27 -9.52 11.29 -3.56
CA TYR A 27 -9.38 12.13 -4.75
C TYR A 27 -9.55 11.27 -6.00
N GLU A 28 -10.60 11.53 -6.77
CA GLU A 28 -10.87 10.80 -8.03
C GLU A 28 -9.76 11.02 -9.05
N ASP A 29 -9.26 12.25 -9.13
CA ASP A 29 -8.09 12.62 -9.92
C ASP A 29 -7.04 13.20 -8.97
N GLY A 30 -6.31 12.30 -8.33
CA GLY A 30 -5.37 12.62 -7.26
C GLY A 30 -3.93 12.68 -7.73
N CYS A 31 -3.11 13.25 -6.85
CA CYS A 31 -1.66 13.26 -6.98
C CYS A 31 -1.00 12.96 -5.65
N LEU A 32 0.05 12.15 -5.70
CA LEU A 32 0.89 11.84 -4.55
C LEU A 32 2.35 12.15 -4.91
N LEU A 33 3.02 12.86 -4.00
CA LEU A 33 4.41 13.26 -4.15
C LEU A 33 5.27 12.62 -3.06
N VAL A 34 6.43 12.13 -3.44
CA VAL A 34 7.40 11.51 -2.53
C VAL A 34 8.75 12.18 -2.69
N SER A 35 9.41 12.47 -1.58
CA SER A 35 10.81 12.90 -1.53
C SER A 35 11.50 12.28 -0.32
N ASN A 36 12.73 11.82 -0.50
CA ASN A 36 13.54 11.20 0.55
C ASN A 36 12.81 10.06 1.28
N GLY A 37 12.08 9.24 0.51
CA GLY A 37 11.34 8.10 1.05
C GLY A 37 10.09 8.46 1.86
N LYS A 38 9.65 9.72 1.83
CA LYS A 38 8.48 10.19 2.57
C LYS A 38 7.47 10.84 1.64
N ILE A 39 6.20 10.67 1.96
CA ILE A 39 5.12 11.40 1.28
C ILE A 39 5.18 12.86 1.70
N ILE A 40 5.34 13.76 0.73
CA ILE A 40 5.42 15.21 0.96
C ILE A 40 4.18 15.95 0.51
N GLY A 41 3.29 15.30 -0.25
CA GLY A 41 2.05 15.90 -0.70
C GLY A 41 1.05 14.89 -1.21
N THR A 42 -0.21 15.14 -0.90
CA THR A 42 -1.37 14.44 -1.45
C THR A 42 -2.48 15.44 -1.70
N GLY A 43 -3.25 15.25 -2.75
CA GLY A 43 -4.36 16.13 -3.07
C GLY A 43 -4.88 15.95 -4.48
N HIS A 44 -5.58 16.95 -4.98
CA HIS A 44 -6.05 16.99 -6.35
C HIS A 44 -4.88 17.15 -7.33
N ASN A 45 -4.93 16.43 -8.43
CA ASN A 45 -3.89 16.47 -9.45
C ASN A 45 -3.61 17.90 -9.94
N ASN A 46 -4.65 18.70 -10.11
CA ASN A 46 -4.52 20.08 -10.56
C ASN A 46 -3.74 20.99 -9.61
N ASP A 47 -3.70 20.66 -8.32
CA ASP A 47 -2.96 21.47 -7.33
C ASP A 47 -1.44 21.26 -7.42
N PHE A 48 -0.99 20.24 -8.14
CA PHE A 48 0.43 19.85 -8.21
C PHE A 48 0.99 19.85 -9.64
N THR A 49 0.33 20.49 -10.59
CA THR A 49 0.79 20.53 -11.99
C THR A 49 2.15 21.20 -12.14
N HIS A 50 2.46 22.16 -11.27
CA HIS A 50 3.71 22.91 -11.27
C HIS A 50 4.90 22.16 -10.66
N ILE A 51 4.66 21.00 -10.02
CA ILE A 51 5.72 20.24 -9.37
C ILE A 51 6.23 19.16 -10.30
N GLU A 52 7.52 19.21 -10.60
CA GLU A 52 8.23 18.20 -11.38
C GLU A 52 8.74 17.08 -10.47
N ALA A 53 9.07 15.96 -11.06
CA ALA A 53 9.66 14.83 -10.35
C ALA A 53 10.68 14.11 -11.23
N ASP A 54 11.68 13.49 -10.60
CA ASP A 54 12.66 12.65 -11.29
C ASP A 54 11.99 11.45 -11.95
N ARG A 55 10.98 10.91 -11.28
CA ARG A 55 10.18 9.80 -11.79
C ARG A 55 8.69 10.14 -11.71
N VAL A 56 7.98 9.93 -12.80
CA VAL A 56 6.53 10.15 -12.87
C VAL A 56 5.84 8.85 -13.23
N ILE A 57 4.82 8.49 -12.43
CA ILE A 57 3.93 7.36 -12.70
C ILE A 57 2.58 7.91 -13.13
N ASP A 58 2.11 7.49 -14.30
CA ASP A 58 0.76 7.77 -14.75
C ASP A 58 -0.21 6.83 -14.03
N GLY A 59 -1.08 7.40 -13.20
CA GLY A 59 -2.04 6.69 -12.38
C GLY A 59 -3.40 6.47 -13.04
N TYR A 60 -3.54 6.75 -14.34
CA TYR A 60 -4.81 6.56 -15.05
C TYR A 60 -5.33 5.13 -14.86
N ASN A 61 -6.59 5.00 -14.47
CA ASN A 61 -7.25 3.73 -14.15
C ASN A 61 -6.59 2.91 -13.02
N LYS A 62 -5.80 3.55 -12.16
CA LYS A 62 -5.18 2.91 -11.02
C LYS A 62 -5.71 3.49 -9.71
N LEU A 63 -5.62 2.69 -8.67
CA LEU A 63 -5.90 3.09 -7.29
C LEU A 63 -4.58 3.15 -6.52
N CYS A 64 -4.37 4.26 -5.83
CA CYS A 64 -3.27 4.42 -4.88
C CYS A 64 -3.83 4.47 -3.47
N MET A 65 -3.32 3.64 -2.60
CA MET A 65 -3.73 3.55 -1.20
C MET A 65 -2.55 3.12 -0.35
N PRO A 66 -2.59 3.32 0.98
CA PRO A 66 -1.59 2.77 1.88
C PRO A 66 -1.49 1.26 1.76
N GLY A 67 -0.28 0.73 1.95
CA GLY A 67 -0.08 -0.71 2.02
C GLY A 67 -0.88 -1.33 3.16
N LEU A 68 -1.31 -2.57 2.98
CA LEU A 68 -2.06 -3.29 4.00
C LEU A 68 -1.15 -3.67 5.17
N VAL A 69 -1.67 -3.52 6.38
CA VAL A 69 -0.99 -3.92 7.61
C VAL A 69 -1.61 -5.23 8.09
N ASN A 70 -0.78 -6.26 8.24
CA ASN A 70 -1.20 -7.55 8.77
C ASN A 70 -0.52 -7.77 10.13
N THR A 71 -1.29 -7.70 11.20
CA THR A 71 -0.79 -7.85 12.56
C THR A 71 -0.87 -9.28 13.08
N HIS A 72 -1.47 -10.19 12.34
CA HIS A 72 -1.58 -11.60 12.68
C HIS A 72 -1.51 -12.45 11.41
N THR A 73 -0.48 -13.30 11.30
CA THR A 73 -0.30 -14.14 10.13
C THR A 73 0.39 -15.44 10.49
N HIS A 74 0.04 -16.51 9.76
CA HIS A 74 0.68 -17.82 9.79
C HIS A 74 1.31 -18.13 8.42
N ALA A 75 1.93 -17.14 7.79
CA ALA A 75 2.46 -17.24 6.42
C ALA A 75 3.41 -18.42 6.23
N GLY A 76 4.26 -18.72 7.23
CA GLY A 76 5.18 -19.87 7.19
C GLY A 76 4.47 -21.22 7.12
N MET A 77 3.22 -21.31 7.54
CA MET A 77 2.42 -22.54 7.49
C MET A 77 1.79 -22.79 6.12
N SER A 78 1.89 -21.85 5.19
CA SER A 78 1.31 -21.99 3.86
C SER A 78 1.88 -23.17 3.07
N ILE A 79 3.12 -23.54 3.33
CA ILE A 79 3.78 -24.71 2.73
C ILE A 79 3.18 -26.04 3.18
N TYR A 80 2.43 -26.04 4.29
CA TYR A 80 1.78 -27.23 4.85
C TYR A 80 0.30 -27.31 4.47
N ARG A 81 -0.16 -26.48 3.56
CA ARG A 81 -1.57 -26.48 3.09
C ARG A 81 -1.93 -27.85 2.54
N GLY A 82 -3.04 -28.40 3.02
CA GLY A 82 -3.52 -29.73 2.60
C GLY A 82 -2.83 -30.89 3.32
N VAL A 83 -1.93 -30.63 4.28
CA VAL A 83 -1.30 -31.71 5.05
C VAL A 83 -2.23 -32.18 6.15
N ALA A 84 -2.79 -33.37 5.99
CA ALA A 84 -3.65 -34.06 6.97
C ALA A 84 -4.80 -33.17 7.47
N ASP A 85 -5.57 -32.57 6.56
CA ASP A 85 -6.59 -31.57 6.87
C ASP A 85 -7.77 -32.09 7.70
N ASP A 86 -8.02 -33.40 7.68
CA ASP A 86 -9.19 -34.01 8.33
C ASP A 86 -8.97 -34.38 9.80
N LEU A 87 -7.92 -33.87 10.44
CA LEU A 87 -7.57 -34.18 11.81
C LEU A 87 -8.01 -33.08 12.78
N PRO A 88 -8.34 -33.44 14.04
CA PRO A 88 -8.49 -32.45 15.07
C PRO A 88 -7.25 -31.57 15.21
N LEU A 89 -7.42 -30.27 15.52
CA LEU A 89 -6.36 -29.27 15.52
C LEU A 89 -5.11 -29.71 16.30
N MET A 90 -5.26 -30.18 17.52
CA MET A 90 -4.11 -30.54 18.37
C MET A 90 -3.38 -31.79 17.87
N THR A 91 -4.10 -32.74 17.28
CA THR A 91 -3.51 -33.90 16.64
C THR A 91 -2.72 -33.48 15.40
N TRP A 92 -3.28 -32.61 14.57
CA TRP A 92 -2.64 -32.07 13.41
C TRP A 92 -1.35 -31.30 13.75
N LEU A 93 -1.42 -30.41 14.74
CA LEU A 93 -0.26 -29.64 15.18
C LEU A 93 0.86 -30.54 15.75
N ASN A 94 0.52 -31.44 16.66
CA ASN A 94 1.52 -32.25 17.37
C ASN A 94 2.16 -33.31 16.48
N GLN A 95 1.42 -33.90 15.56
CA GLN A 95 1.88 -35.05 14.78
C GLN A 95 2.40 -34.67 13.39
N HIS A 96 1.92 -33.58 12.80
CA HIS A 96 2.21 -33.24 11.42
C HIS A 96 2.91 -31.90 11.21
N ILE A 97 2.67 -30.92 12.07
CA ILE A 97 3.20 -29.57 11.87
C ILE A 97 4.45 -29.30 12.72
N TRP A 98 4.34 -29.45 14.03
CA TRP A 98 5.49 -29.15 14.92
C TRP A 98 6.70 -30.06 14.77
N PRO A 99 6.57 -31.32 14.35
CA PRO A 99 7.75 -32.15 14.07
C PRO A 99 8.53 -31.75 12.84
N LEU A 100 7.95 -30.95 11.94
CA LEU A 100 8.61 -30.47 10.70
C LEU A 100 9.48 -29.25 10.95
#